data_a06835be6eccf3fd69df56754bbe3017
#
_entry.id   a06835be6eccf3fd69df56754bbe3017
#
_cell.length_a   1.000
_cell.length_b   1.000
_cell.length_c   1.000
_cell.angle_alpha   90.00
_cell.angle_beta   90.00
_cell.angle_gamma   90.00
#
_symmetry.space_group_name_H-M   'P 1'
#
loop_
_entity.id
_entity.type
_entity.pdbx_description
1 polymer ?
#
loop_
_entity_poly.entity_id
_entity_poly.type
_entity_poly.pdbx_seq_one_letter_code
_entity_poly.pdbx_strand_id
1 'polypeptide(L)'
;LSQIFSQGEMRLLGCLNTGADGRTAGELSALLDLSTARIAAMLNNLERKGAITRARDTADRRRVVVRLTEQGRNEVQTSYDEAVACLSEVYRRMGEADTRELLRLSDRAGTIAQQIYEEQKEGTPCGC
;
A
#
# COMPACT_ATOMS: atom_id res chain seq x y z
N LEU A 1 -2.03 -24.32 4.02
CA LEU A 1 -3.27 -23.59 3.71
C LEU A 1 -2.91 -22.12 3.60
N SER A 2 -2.87 -21.60 2.36
CA SER A 2 -2.69 -20.17 2.11
C SER A 2 -3.81 -19.40 2.83
N GLN A 3 -3.45 -18.49 3.69
CA GLN A 3 -4.43 -17.64 4.35
C GLN A 3 -4.96 -16.62 3.34
N ILE A 4 -6.28 -16.50 3.27
CA ILE A 4 -6.92 -15.56 2.35
C ILE A 4 -6.94 -14.18 2.98
N PHE A 5 -6.29 -13.21 2.34
CA PHE A 5 -6.33 -11.80 2.69
C PHE A 5 -7.29 -11.05 1.78
N SER A 6 -8.07 -10.14 2.34
CA SER A 6 -8.88 -9.23 1.54
C SER A 6 -7.99 -8.20 0.82
N GLN A 7 -8.51 -7.57 -0.24
CA GLN A 7 -7.79 -6.49 -0.93
C GLN A 7 -7.41 -5.34 0.01
N GLY A 8 -8.28 -5.01 0.96
CA GLY A 8 -8.01 -3.99 1.97
C GLY A 8 -6.85 -4.40 2.90
N GLU A 9 -6.84 -5.64 3.34
CA GLU A 9 -5.74 -6.18 4.16
C GLU A 9 -4.42 -6.19 3.40
N MET A 10 -4.42 -6.60 2.12
CA MET A 10 -3.22 -6.57 1.28
C MET A 10 -2.69 -5.14 1.06
N ARG A 11 -3.57 -4.16 0.87
CA ARG A 11 -3.17 -2.75 0.80
C ARG A 11 -2.52 -2.27 2.09
N LEU A 12 -3.07 -2.66 3.24
CA LEU A 12 -2.50 -2.33 4.55
C LEU A 12 -1.12 -2.97 4.74
N LEU A 13 -0.97 -4.25 4.40
CA LEU A 13 0.32 -4.94 4.44
C LEU A 13 1.34 -4.27 3.50
N GLY A 14 0.92 -3.85 2.30
CA GLY A 14 1.76 -3.09 1.37
C GLY A 14 2.25 -1.77 1.96
N CYS A 15 1.39 -1.02 2.64
CA CYS A 15 1.79 0.21 3.34
C CYS A 15 2.82 -0.04 4.46
N LEU A 16 2.72 -1.18 5.15
CA LEU A 16 3.70 -1.58 6.16
C LEU A 16 5.03 -2.00 5.54
N ASN A 17 5.00 -2.61 4.36
CA ASN A 17 6.21 -3.04 3.67
C ASN A 17 7.09 -1.86 3.20
N THR A 18 6.49 -0.70 2.95
CA THR A 18 7.22 0.52 2.59
C THR A 18 7.74 1.32 3.78
N GLY A 19 7.31 1.00 4.99
CA GLY A 19 7.73 1.65 6.23
C GLY A 19 8.74 0.80 7.00
N ALA A 20 10.03 1.15 6.92
CA ALA A 20 11.12 0.36 7.53
C ALA A 20 10.97 0.17 9.04
N ASP A 21 10.45 1.18 9.75
CA ASP A 21 10.37 1.20 11.21
C ASP A 21 8.98 0.86 11.77
N GLY A 22 8.06 0.47 10.89
CA GLY A 22 6.67 0.25 11.24
C GLY A 22 5.82 1.53 11.20
N ARG A 23 4.52 1.38 11.43
CA ARG A 23 3.55 2.49 11.38
C ARG A 23 2.56 2.38 12.53
N THR A 24 2.04 3.51 12.98
CA THR A 24 0.91 3.55 13.93
C THR A 24 -0.42 3.35 13.20
N ALA A 25 -1.46 2.96 13.94
CA ALA A 25 -2.82 2.87 13.40
C ALA A 25 -3.33 4.19 12.83
N GLY A 26 -2.96 5.32 13.44
CA GLY A 26 -3.30 6.66 12.95
C GLY A 26 -2.64 6.99 11.61
N GLU A 27 -1.36 6.66 11.45
CA GLU A 27 -0.65 6.81 10.17
C GLU A 27 -1.27 5.94 9.06
N LEU A 28 -1.65 4.71 9.39
CA LEU A 28 -2.33 3.82 8.45
C LEU A 28 -3.72 4.32 8.06
N SER A 29 -4.48 4.87 9.02
CA SER A 29 -5.77 5.51 8.77
C SER A 29 -5.65 6.67 7.76
N ALA A 30 -4.67 7.53 7.94
CA ALA A 30 -4.40 8.64 7.03
C ALA A 30 -3.95 8.18 5.64
N LEU A 31 -3.04 7.21 5.56
CA LEU A 31 -2.51 6.70 4.30
C LEU A 31 -3.56 5.98 3.45
N LEU A 32 -4.46 5.24 4.09
CA LEU A 32 -5.46 4.43 3.40
C LEU A 32 -6.80 5.15 3.24
N ASP A 33 -6.94 6.33 3.83
CA ASP A 33 -8.21 7.09 3.90
C ASP A 33 -9.36 6.22 4.44
N LEU A 34 -9.10 5.58 5.58
CA LEU A 34 -10.05 4.71 6.28
C LEU A 34 -10.25 5.18 7.72
N SER A 35 -11.43 4.91 8.26
CA SER A 35 -11.71 5.22 9.66
C SER A 35 -10.81 4.42 10.62
N THR A 36 -10.55 4.99 11.79
CA THR A 36 -9.76 4.32 12.85
C THR A 36 -10.39 3.00 13.29
N ALA A 37 -11.73 2.93 13.32
CA ALA A 37 -12.46 1.69 13.65
C ALA A 37 -12.21 0.59 12.61
N ARG A 38 -12.22 0.94 11.32
CA ARG A 38 -11.94 -0.01 10.24
C ARG A 38 -10.48 -0.49 10.27
N ILE A 39 -9.54 0.43 10.48
CA ILE A 39 -8.13 0.07 10.64
C ILE A 39 -7.94 -0.88 11.84
N ALA A 40 -8.55 -0.58 12.99
CA ALA A 40 -8.47 -1.45 14.17
C ALA A 40 -8.99 -2.87 13.89
N ALA A 41 -10.12 -2.98 13.20
CA ALA A 41 -10.67 -4.28 12.81
C ALA A 41 -9.74 -5.05 11.87
N MET A 42 -9.15 -4.38 10.89
CA MET A 42 -8.19 -4.97 9.95
C MET A 42 -6.91 -5.42 10.67
N LEU A 43 -6.38 -4.60 11.57
CA LEU A 43 -5.20 -4.94 12.37
C LEU A 43 -5.44 -6.15 13.26
N ASN A 44 -6.61 -6.25 13.89
CA ASN A 44 -6.98 -7.41 14.70
C ASN A 44 -7.00 -8.70 13.86
N ASN A 45 -7.56 -8.64 12.65
CA ASN A 45 -7.56 -9.77 11.73
C ASN A 45 -6.17 -10.17 11.27
N LEU A 46 -5.35 -9.19 10.89
CA LEU A 46 -3.98 -9.44 10.41
C LEU A 46 -3.07 -9.99 11.52
N GLU A 47 -3.22 -9.52 12.75
CA GLU A 47 -2.48 -10.04 13.89
C GLU A 47 -2.89 -11.49 14.20
N ARG A 48 -4.18 -11.79 14.17
CA ARG A 48 -4.69 -13.17 14.32
C ARG A 48 -4.20 -14.10 13.22
N LYS A 49 -4.06 -13.61 11.99
CA LYS A 49 -3.48 -14.35 10.86
C LYS A 49 -1.96 -14.48 10.94
N GLY A 50 -1.31 -13.83 11.90
CA GLY A 50 0.14 -13.86 12.07
C GLY A 50 0.94 -13.02 11.08
N ALA A 51 0.28 -12.13 10.33
CA ALA A 51 0.92 -11.29 9.31
C ALA A 51 1.58 -10.03 9.89
N ILE A 52 1.12 -9.57 11.04
CA ILE A 52 1.64 -8.39 11.75
C ILE A 52 1.84 -8.65 13.23
N THR A 53 2.66 -7.81 13.85
CA THR A 53 2.78 -7.65 15.29
C THR A 53 2.51 -6.21 15.67
N ARG A 54 2.01 -6.01 16.88
CA ARG A 54 1.85 -4.69 17.50
C ARG A 54 2.71 -4.64 18.76
N ALA A 55 3.52 -3.61 18.89
CA ALA A 55 4.35 -3.41 20.07
C ALA A 55 4.46 -1.93 20.38
N ARG A 56 4.69 -1.61 21.65
CA ARG A 56 4.99 -0.24 22.05
C ARG A 56 6.34 0.17 21.49
N ASP A 57 6.42 1.41 20.98
CA ASP A 57 7.67 1.97 20.51
C ASP A 57 8.69 2.03 21.66
N THR A 58 9.94 1.71 21.36
CA THR A 58 11.03 1.76 22.34
C THR A 58 11.43 3.20 22.70
N ALA A 59 11.29 4.14 21.77
CA ALA A 59 11.58 5.55 21.97
C ALA A 59 10.44 6.33 22.62
N ASP A 60 9.18 6.02 22.24
CA ASP A 60 7.98 6.63 22.80
C ASP A 60 6.95 5.54 23.15
N ARG A 61 6.89 5.16 24.40
CA ARG A 61 5.98 4.11 24.92
C ARG A 61 4.48 4.44 24.81
N ARG A 62 4.13 5.68 24.44
CA ARG A 62 2.74 6.08 24.16
C ARG A 62 2.29 5.61 22.78
N ARG A 63 3.25 5.35 21.87
CA ARG A 63 2.98 4.90 20.50
C ARG A 63 2.94 3.35 20.46
N VAL A 64 1.91 2.83 19.79
CA VAL A 64 1.84 1.42 19.39
C VAL A 64 2.18 1.34 17.93
N VAL A 65 3.24 0.62 17.60
CA VAL A 65 3.77 0.46 16.25
C VAL A 65 3.40 -0.91 15.72
N VAL A 66 2.88 -0.92 14.52
CA VAL A 66 2.54 -2.12 13.74
C VAL A 66 3.69 -2.45 12.80
N ARG A 67 4.14 -3.70 12.81
CA ARG A 67 5.19 -4.20 11.92
C ARG A 67 4.77 -5.49 11.24
N LEU A 68 5.28 -5.70 10.03
CA LEU A 68 5.15 -6.99 9.35
C LEU A 68 5.95 -8.06 10.09
N THR A 69 5.37 -9.25 10.20
CA THR A 69 6.10 -10.46 10.51
C THR A 69 6.83 -10.96 9.24
N GLU A 70 7.69 -11.95 9.37
CA GLU A 70 8.28 -12.64 8.23
C GLU A 70 7.20 -13.24 7.31
N GLN A 71 6.17 -13.87 7.90
CA GLN A 71 5.02 -14.36 7.18
C GLN A 71 4.29 -13.24 6.42
N GLY A 72 4.05 -12.10 7.06
CA GLY A 72 3.42 -10.95 6.40
C GLY A 72 4.24 -10.40 5.22
N ARG A 73 5.55 -10.35 5.36
CA ARG A 73 6.46 -9.99 4.24
C ARG A 73 6.37 -10.97 3.07
N ASN A 74 6.36 -12.26 3.37
CA ASN A 74 6.24 -13.30 2.35
C ASN A 74 4.90 -13.22 1.60
N GLU A 75 3.81 -12.91 2.30
CA GLU A 75 2.49 -12.73 1.67
C GLU A 75 2.47 -11.52 0.72
N VAL A 76 3.07 -10.39 1.14
CA VAL A 76 3.21 -9.21 0.26
C VAL A 76 4.07 -9.54 -0.95
N GLN A 77 5.19 -10.22 -0.77
CA GLN A 77 6.09 -10.59 -1.86
C GLN A 77 5.41 -11.54 -2.84
N THR A 78 4.72 -12.57 -2.36
CA THR A 78 3.98 -13.51 -3.19
C THR A 78 2.90 -12.79 -4.01
N SER A 79 2.12 -11.92 -3.39
CA SER A 79 1.10 -11.13 -4.08
C SER A 79 1.70 -10.21 -5.16
N TYR A 80 2.85 -9.61 -4.87
CA TYR A 80 3.59 -8.79 -5.84
C TYR A 80 4.07 -9.63 -7.02
N ASP A 81 4.67 -10.79 -6.77
CA ASP A 81 5.19 -11.68 -7.81
C ASP A 81 4.07 -12.20 -8.72
N GLU A 82 2.91 -12.54 -8.15
CA GLU A 82 1.73 -12.96 -8.91
C GLU A 82 1.21 -11.81 -9.80
N ALA A 83 1.15 -10.60 -9.28
CA ALA A 83 0.72 -9.42 -10.05
C ALA A 83 1.69 -9.12 -11.20
N VAL A 84 3.00 -9.20 -10.96
CA VAL A 84 4.04 -9.01 -11.98
C VAL A 84 3.95 -10.10 -13.04
N ALA A 85 3.77 -11.35 -12.66
CA ALA A 85 3.63 -12.46 -13.60
C ALA A 85 2.39 -12.30 -14.49
N CYS A 86 1.25 -11.92 -13.91
CA CYS A 86 0.02 -11.64 -14.64
C CYS A 86 0.20 -10.50 -15.63
N LEU A 87 0.78 -9.38 -15.21
CA LEU A 87 1.00 -8.21 -16.04
C LEU A 87 2.01 -8.51 -17.16
N SER A 88 3.06 -9.27 -16.86
CA SER A 88 4.03 -9.71 -17.86
C SER A 88 3.39 -10.55 -18.97
N GLU A 89 2.46 -11.43 -18.61
CA GLU A 89 1.71 -12.24 -19.58
C GLU A 89 0.78 -11.37 -20.44
N VAL A 90 0.13 -10.36 -19.85
CA VAL A 90 -0.67 -9.39 -20.61
C VAL A 90 0.21 -8.67 -21.65
N TYR A 91 1.35 -8.15 -21.24
CA TYR A 91 2.27 -7.46 -22.15
C TYR A 91 2.81 -8.37 -23.25
N ARG A 92 3.13 -9.62 -22.89
CA ARG A 92 3.58 -10.60 -23.88
C ARG A 92 2.51 -10.88 -24.96
N ARG A 93 1.25 -10.96 -24.57
CA ARG A 93 0.12 -11.18 -25.51
C ARG A 93 -0.20 -9.94 -26.33
N MET A 94 -0.03 -8.75 -25.76
CA MET A 94 -0.20 -7.49 -26.51
C MET A 94 0.85 -7.30 -27.61
N GLY A 95 2.04 -7.83 -27.41
CA GLY A 95 3.17 -7.61 -28.29
C GLY A 95 3.96 -6.35 -27.96
N GLU A 96 5.15 -6.22 -28.55
CA GLU A 96 6.11 -5.16 -28.22
C GLU A 96 5.59 -3.76 -28.58
N ALA A 97 5.02 -3.58 -29.75
CA ALA A 97 4.57 -2.27 -30.23
C ALA A 97 3.45 -1.68 -29.35
N ASP A 98 2.44 -2.47 -29.06
CA ASP A 98 1.30 -2.04 -28.23
C ASP A 98 1.70 -1.84 -26.77
N THR A 99 2.60 -2.67 -26.26
CA THR A 99 3.14 -2.52 -24.90
C THR A 99 3.92 -1.20 -24.77
N ARG A 100 4.78 -0.87 -25.72
CA ARG A 100 5.52 0.41 -25.74
C ARG A 100 4.57 1.60 -25.80
N GLU A 101 3.53 1.54 -26.62
CA GLU A 101 2.55 2.62 -26.73
C GLU A 101 1.74 2.78 -25.43
N LEU A 102 1.33 1.68 -24.80
CA LEU A 102 0.65 1.71 -23.51
C LEU A 102 1.52 2.37 -22.44
N LEU A 103 2.80 1.98 -22.34
CA LEU A 103 3.73 2.54 -21.37
C LEU A 103 3.97 4.03 -21.63
N ARG A 104 4.12 4.44 -22.89
CA ARG A 104 4.25 5.85 -23.28
C ARG A 104 3.04 6.68 -22.85
N LEU A 105 1.83 6.17 -23.13
CA LEU A 105 0.58 6.85 -22.74
C LEU A 105 0.39 6.88 -21.22
N SER A 106 0.75 5.81 -20.53
CA SER A 106 0.68 5.74 -19.07
C SER A 106 1.62 6.76 -18.41
N ASP A 107 2.84 6.88 -18.90
CA ASP A 107 3.82 7.87 -18.44
C ASP A 107 3.32 9.30 -18.67
N ARG A 108 2.79 9.58 -19.86
CA ARG A 108 2.18 10.87 -20.17
C ARG A 108 0.99 11.19 -19.27
N ALA A 109 0.12 10.21 -19.03
CA ALA A 109 -1.03 10.39 -18.13
C ALA A 109 -0.57 10.67 -16.69
N GLY A 110 0.46 9.96 -16.22
CA GLY A 110 1.05 10.19 -14.91
C GLY A 110 1.63 11.61 -14.77
N THR A 111 2.32 12.10 -15.78
CA THR A 111 2.85 13.47 -15.80
C THR A 111 1.73 14.51 -15.73
N ILE A 112 0.67 14.33 -16.51
CA ILE A 112 -0.49 15.24 -16.49
C ILE A 112 -1.20 15.20 -15.13
N ALA A 113 -1.38 14.02 -14.55
CA ALA A 113 -1.99 13.87 -13.23
C ALA A 113 -1.16 14.58 -12.15
N GLN A 114 0.16 14.48 -12.22
CA GLN A 114 1.06 15.19 -11.32
C GLN A 114 0.93 16.72 -11.45
N GLN A 115 0.89 17.23 -12.66
CA GLN A 115 0.69 18.66 -12.93
C GLN A 115 -0.64 19.17 -12.35
N ILE A 116 -1.74 18.45 -12.60
CA ILE A 116 -3.06 18.78 -12.04
C ILE A 116 -3.02 18.83 -10.51
N TYR A 117 -2.36 17.84 -9.89
CA TYR A 117 -2.23 17.78 -8.44
C TYR A 117 -1.45 18.99 -7.88
N GLU A 118 -0.37 19.37 -8.54
CA GLU A 118 0.44 20.54 -8.15
C GLU A 118 -0.33 21.86 -8.32
N GLU A 119 -1.05 22.03 -9.43
CA GLU A 119 -1.91 23.20 -9.69
C GLU A 119 -3.00 23.34 -8.62
N GLN A 120 -3.64 22.24 -8.22
CA GLN A 120 -4.66 22.24 -7.16
C GLN A 120 -4.07 22.61 -5.80
N LYS A 121 -2.84 22.20 -5.53
CA LYS A 121 -2.16 22.49 -4.27
C LYS A 121 -1.72 23.95 -4.18
N GLU A 122 -1.31 24.54 -5.30
CA GLU A 122 -0.94 25.98 -5.38
C GLU A 122 -2.15 26.90 -5.45
N GLY A 123 -3.25 26.43 -6.04
CA GLY A 123 -4.50 27.18 -6.20
C GLY A 123 -5.41 27.21 -4.97
N THR A 124 -5.05 26.57 -3.86
CA THR A 124 -5.78 26.72 -2.59
C THR A 124 -5.20 27.94 -1.85
N PRO A 125 -5.85 29.13 -1.90
CA PRO A 125 -5.40 30.25 -1.09
C PRO A 125 -5.54 29.83 0.38
N CYS A 126 -4.49 30.02 1.16
CA CYS A 126 -4.55 30.02 2.60
C CYS A 126 -5.71 30.93 3.04
N GLY A 127 -6.87 30.31 3.28
CA GLY A 127 -7.97 30.99 3.95
C GLY A 127 -7.54 31.26 5.38
N CYS A 128 -7.22 32.50 5.64
CA CYS A 128 -7.15 33.02 7.00
C CYS A 128 -8.54 32.90 7.67
#